data_052c5d03bc556510b48ed56937569c0b
#
_entry.id   052c5d03bc556510b48ed56937569c0b
#
_cell.length_a   1.000
_cell.length_b   1.000
_cell.length_c   1.000
_cell.angle_alpha   90.00
_cell.angle_beta   90.00
_cell.angle_gamma   90.00
#
_symmetry.space_group_name_H-M   'P 1'
#
loop_
_entity.id
_entity.type
_entity.pdbx_description
1 polymer ?
#
loop_
_entity_poly.entity_id
_entity_poly.type
_entity_poly.pdbx_seq_one_letter_code
_entity_poly.pdbx_strand_id
1 'polypeptide(L)'
;MTDFVKRNAKAPNGFFACEAAGLRWLSGVDGGASCARIVSVDATSLTLQRLDPVAPSRDAAYEFGRRLAVTHDAGAAAFGAGPDGWDGPGFFGPLSQPLPMSLRPHRGWGDFFADERLAPMADLAAPRLSTSTRAAIDSVAARCRAGDFDDDDQPARLHGDLWSGNMMWTPDGVVLIDPAAHGGHRETDLAMLALFGCPHYEAIIAGYQRVRAQKPGWRNRIGLHQLFPLLAHVVLFGSGYAQQTHDAARTALAV
;
A
#
# COMPACT_ATOMS: atom_id res chain seq x y z
N MET A 1 -17.03 22.32 -12.70
CA MET A 1 -16.09 21.19 -12.78
C MET A 1 -16.92 19.91 -12.73
N THR A 2 -16.71 18.98 -13.64
CA THR A 2 -17.43 17.67 -13.63
C THR A 2 -16.74 16.76 -12.63
N ASP A 3 -17.52 16.04 -11.80
CA ASP A 3 -16.98 15.08 -10.84
C ASP A 3 -16.50 13.80 -11.55
N PHE A 4 -15.65 13.01 -10.86
CA PHE A 4 -15.24 11.68 -11.28
C PHE A 4 -16.02 10.62 -10.50
N VAL A 5 -16.73 9.74 -11.20
CA VAL A 5 -17.58 8.72 -10.58
C VAL A 5 -17.02 7.33 -10.82
N LYS A 6 -16.66 6.63 -9.75
CA LYS A 6 -16.39 5.19 -9.71
C LYS A 6 -17.70 4.46 -9.44
N ARG A 7 -18.07 3.50 -10.28
CA ARG A 7 -19.32 2.74 -10.11
C ARG A 7 -19.11 1.26 -10.39
N ASN A 8 -19.62 0.42 -9.49
CA ASN A 8 -19.71 -1.02 -9.70
C ASN A 8 -20.87 -1.58 -8.84
N ALA A 9 -21.98 -1.92 -9.48
CA ALA A 9 -23.14 -2.51 -8.78
C ALA A 9 -22.86 -3.93 -8.23
N LYS A 10 -21.74 -4.56 -8.63
CA LYS A 10 -21.29 -5.88 -8.16
C LYS A 10 -20.12 -5.80 -7.17
N ALA A 11 -19.74 -4.59 -6.74
CA ALA A 11 -18.70 -4.44 -5.73
C ALA A 11 -19.12 -5.15 -4.43
N PRO A 12 -18.18 -5.77 -3.70
CA PRO A 12 -18.45 -6.32 -2.39
C PRO A 12 -19.04 -5.26 -1.44
N ASN A 13 -19.88 -5.68 -0.50
CA ASN A 13 -20.42 -4.78 0.49
C ASN A 13 -19.31 -4.07 1.25
N GLY A 14 -19.43 -2.74 1.39
CA GLY A 14 -18.47 -1.92 2.09
C GLY A 14 -17.26 -1.47 1.24
N PHE A 15 -17.11 -1.90 -0.01
CA PHE A 15 -15.95 -1.56 -0.85
C PHE A 15 -15.75 -0.04 -0.97
N PHE A 16 -16.75 0.69 -1.45
CA PHE A 16 -16.66 2.14 -1.61
C PHE A 16 -16.60 2.89 -0.27
N ALA A 17 -17.26 2.37 0.75
CA ALA A 17 -17.21 2.95 2.09
C ALA A 17 -15.80 2.78 2.71
N CYS A 18 -15.13 1.64 2.49
CA CYS A 18 -13.75 1.40 2.90
C CYS A 18 -12.78 2.37 2.22
N GLU A 19 -12.88 2.51 0.89
CA GLU A 19 -12.05 3.47 0.14
C GLU A 19 -12.27 4.90 0.63
N ALA A 20 -13.53 5.30 0.84
CA ALA A 20 -13.87 6.61 1.37
C ALA A 20 -13.33 6.82 2.80
N ALA A 21 -13.38 5.79 3.66
CA ALA A 21 -12.78 5.85 4.99
C ALA A 21 -11.26 6.05 4.90
N GLY A 22 -10.58 5.31 4.02
CA GLY A 22 -9.14 5.46 3.76
C GLY A 22 -8.77 6.86 3.30
N LEU A 23 -9.47 7.40 2.29
CA LEU A 23 -9.23 8.76 1.79
C LEU A 23 -9.42 9.83 2.88
N ARG A 24 -10.48 9.72 3.71
CA ARG A 24 -10.69 10.65 4.83
C ARG A 24 -9.58 10.55 5.87
N TRP A 25 -9.19 9.32 6.22
CA TRP A 25 -8.15 9.07 7.21
C TRP A 25 -6.81 9.64 6.79
N LEU A 26 -6.40 9.40 5.54
CA LEU A 26 -5.15 9.93 4.98
C LEU A 26 -5.18 11.46 4.87
N SER A 27 -6.26 12.04 4.37
CA SER A 27 -6.41 13.50 4.21
C SER A 27 -6.58 14.27 5.52
N GLY A 28 -6.89 13.57 6.62
CA GLY A 28 -7.03 14.18 7.95
C GLY A 28 -5.71 14.54 8.64
N VAL A 29 -4.56 14.38 7.95
CA VAL A 29 -3.23 14.69 8.50
C VAL A 29 -2.78 16.07 8.04
N ASP A 30 -2.67 17.00 8.97
CA ASP A 30 -2.16 18.34 8.69
C ASP A 30 -0.72 18.29 8.14
N GLY A 31 -0.49 18.90 6.98
CA GLY A 31 0.80 18.85 6.29
C GLY A 31 1.11 17.50 5.63
N GLY A 32 0.20 16.52 5.71
CA GLY A 32 0.34 15.22 5.07
C GLY A 32 0.12 15.24 3.56
N ALA A 33 0.20 14.06 2.95
CA ALA A 33 -0.04 13.86 1.52
C ALA A 33 -1.50 14.20 1.17
N SER A 34 -1.69 14.93 0.07
CA SER A 34 -3.03 15.28 -0.42
C SER A 34 -3.73 14.04 -0.98
N CYS A 35 -5.02 13.91 -0.72
CA CYS A 35 -5.87 12.84 -1.27
C CYS A 35 -7.04 13.43 -2.04
N ALA A 36 -7.62 12.65 -2.97
CA ALA A 36 -8.79 13.06 -3.71
C ALA A 36 -9.97 13.36 -2.78
N ARG A 37 -10.60 14.51 -2.96
CA ARG A 37 -11.73 14.95 -2.14
C ARG A 37 -12.99 14.17 -2.51
N ILE A 38 -13.63 13.61 -1.50
CA ILE A 38 -14.90 12.88 -1.66
C ILE A 38 -16.04 13.88 -1.81
N VAL A 39 -16.86 13.68 -2.84
CA VAL A 39 -18.10 14.42 -3.08
C VAL A 39 -19.28 13.64 -2.47
N SER A 40 -19.38 12.35 -2.78
CA SER A 40 -20.40 11.46 -2.22
C SER A 40 -19.94 10.01 -2.26
N VAL A 41 -20.54 9.18 -1.42
CA VAL A 41 -20.35 7.73 -1.39
C VAL A 41 -21.67 7.04 -1.09
N ASP A 42 -21.95 5.95 -1.81
CA ASP A 42 -23.05 5.03 -1.55
C ASP A 42 -22.59 3.57 -1.69
N ALA A 43 -23.51 2.61 -1.59
CA ALA A 43 -23.18 1.19 -1.62
C ALA A 43 -22.58 0.72 -2.96
N THR A 44 -22.80 1.45 -4.04
CA THR A 44 -22.45 1.05 -5.41
C THR A 44 -21.56 2.05 -6.14
N SER A 45 -21.26 3.18 -5.53
CA SER A 45 -20.47 4.25 -6.13
C SER A 45 -19.71 5.12 -5.13
N LEU A 46 -18.61 5.69 -5.62
CA LEU A 46 -17.85 6.75 -4.96
C LEU A 46 -17.62 7.87 -5.97
N THR A 47 -18.05 9.07 -5.61
CA THR A 47 -17.83 10.27 -6.41
C THR A 47 -16.73 11.11 -5.79
N LEU A 48 -15.71 11.40 -6.59
CA LEU A 48 -14.56 12.20 -6.20
C LEU A 48 -14.51 13.49 -7.00
N GLN A 49 -13.88 14.51 -6.45
CA GLN A 49 -13.51 15.68 -7.23
C GLN A 49 -12.61 15.25 -8.40
N ARG A 50 -12.96 15.70 -9.61
CA ARG A 50 -12.09 15.48 -10.76
C ARG A 50 -10.80 16.26 -10.60
N LEU A 51 -9.69 15.59 -10.90
CA LEU A 51 -8.35 16.15 -10.88
C LEU A 51 -7.90 16.44 -12.32
N ASP A 52 -7.22 17.57 -12.51
CA ASP A 52 -6.64 17.96 -13.81
C ASP A 52 -5.18 17.49 -13.84
N PRO A 53 -4.83 16.47 -14.64
CA PRO A 53 -3.49 15.91 -14.63
C PRO A 53 -2.49 16.83 -15.35
N VAL A 54 -1.28 16.92 -14.80
CA VAL A 54 -0.12 17.55 -15.41
C VAL A 54 1.06 16.59 -15.50
N ALA A 55 2.10 16.97 -16.24
CA ALA A 55 3.31 16.15 -16.30
C ALA A 55 4.01 16.12 -14.92
N PRO A 56 4.60 14.96 -14.55
CA PRO A 56 5.40 14.83 -13.33
C PRO A 56 6.53 15.85 -13.27
N SER A 57 6.78 16.40 -12.07
CA SER A 57 7.92 17.27 -11.83
C SER A 57 8.73 16.81 -10.62
N ARG A 58 10.04 17.12 -10.64
CA ARG A 58 10.95 16.75 -9.55
C ARG A 58 10.58 17.45 -8.24
N ASP A 59 10.17 18.72 -8.31
CA ASP A 59 9.84 19.51 -7.13
C ASP A 59 8.55 19.02 -6.47
N ALA A 60 7.52 18.68 -7.28
CA ALA A 60 6.30 18.07 -6.78
C ALA A 60 6.58 16.68 -6.17
N ALA A 61 7.48 15.89 -6.77
CA ALA A 61 7.91 14.61 -6.23
C ALA A 61 8.61 14.75 -4.86
N TYR A 62 9.53 15.71 -4.75
CA TYR A 62 10.23 15.98 -3.49
C TYR A 62 9.26 16.43 -2.39
N GLU A 63 8.35 17.36 -2.70
CA GLU A 63 7.36 17.82 -1.73
C GLU A 63 6.37 16.72 -1.36
N PHE A 64 5.95 15.87 -2.31
CA PHE A 64 5.15 14.70 -2.02
C PHE A 64 5.86 13.75 -1.03
N GLY A 65 7.14 13.49 -1.24
CA GLY A 65 7.93 12.65 -0.31
C GLY A 65 7.93 13.21 1.12
N ARG A 66 8.09 14.53 1.28
CA ARG A 66 8.00 15.20 2.59
C ARG A 66 6.64 14.98 3.25
N ARG A 67 5.56 15.22 2.50
CA ARG A 67 4.18 15.08 2.99
C ARG A 67 3.83 13.62 3.29
N LEU A 68 4.32 12.66 2.50
CA LEU A 68 4.13 11.23 2.76
C LEU A 68 4.76 10.83 4.10
N ALA A 69 5.95 11.35 4.41
CA ALA A 69 6.58 11.10 5.70
C ALA A 69 5.73 11.62 6.87
N VAL A 70 5.13 12.80 6.73
CA VAL A 70 4.20 13.36 7.74
C VAL A 70 2.94 12.49 7.87
N THR A 71 2.38 11.99 6.76
CA THR A 71 1.25 11.06 6.79
C THR A 71 1.59 9.78 7.53
N HIS A 72 2.75 9.17 7.22
CA HIS A 72 3.20 7.96 7.91
C HIS A 72 3.42 8.19 9.42
N ASP A 73 4.01 9.32 9.79
CA ASP A 73 4.31 9.67 11.20
C ASP A 73 3.04 10.01 12.01
N ALA A 74 1.91 10.31 11.37
CA ALA A 74 0.62 10.43 12.05
C ALA A 74 0.19 9.11 12.71
N GLY A 75 0.76 7.98 12.27
CA GLY A 75 0.60 6.68 12.91
C GLY A 75 -0.76 6.02 12.70
N ALA A 76 -0.88 4.83 13.23
CA ALA A 76 -2.07 4.00 13.26
C ALA A 76 -2.21 3.30 14.62
N ALA A 77 -3.41 2.80 14.94
CA ALA A 77 -3.68 2.14 16.23
C ALA A 77 -2.85 0.85 16.43
N ALA A 78 -2.58 0.12 15.33
CA ALA A 78 -1.78 -1.10 15.32
C ALA A 78 -1.36 -1.46 13.90
N PHE A 79 -0.44 -2.39 13.73
CA PHE A 79 -0.19 -3.03 12.45
C PHE A 79 -1.43 -3.80 12.00
N GLY A 80 -1.89 -3.59 10.79
CA GLY A 80 -3.11 -4.18 10.24
C GLY A 80 -4.40 -3.44 10.56
N ALA A 81 -4.43 -2.55 11.55
CA ALA A 81 -5.64 -1.79 11.87
C ALA A 81 -6.12 -0.95 10.67
N GLY A 82 -7.42 -0.94 10.44
CA GLY A 82 -8.05 -0.07 9.44
C GLY A 82 -8.01 1.41 9.81
N PRO A 83 -8.53 2.28 8.92
CA PRO A 83 -8.74 3.70 9.23
C PRO A 83 -9.54 3.90 10.52
N ASP A 84 -9.23 4.98 11.26
CA ASP A 84 -9.90 5.28 12.52
C ASP A 84 -11.44 5.34 12.34
N GLY A 85 -12.16 4.61 13.19
CA GLY A 85 -13.61 4.49 13.13
C GLY A 85 -14.17 3.59 12.02
N TRP A 86 -13.32 2.90 11.25
CA TRP A 86 -13.74 1.90 10.28
C TRP A 86 -13.63 0.49 10.89
N ASP A 87 -14.74 -0.21 10.99
CA ASP A 87 -14.86 -1.59 11.51
C ASP A 87 -15.35 -2.59 10.43
N GLY A 88 -15.46 -2.13 9.18
CA GLY A 88 -15.87 -2.95 8.05
C GLY A 88 -14.71 -3.74 7.42
N PRO A 89 -14.99 -4.44 6.30
CA PRO A 89 -13.97 -5.21 5.58
C PRO A 89 -12.94 -4.31 4.90
N GLY A 90 -11.73 -4.84 4.71
CA GLY A 90 -10.69 -4.23 3.89
C GLY A 90 -10.60 -4.87 2.50
N PHE A 91 -10.11 -4.10 1.54
CA PHE A 91 -9.96 -4.54 0.15
C PHE A 91 -8.62 -4.07 -0.43
N PHE A 92 -8.10 -4.86 -1.39
CA PHE A 92 -6.90 -4.56 -2.16
C PHE A 92 -7.14 -4.84 -3.64
N GLY A 93 -6.58 -4.00 -4.53
CA GLY A 93 -6.63 -4.22 -5.96
C GLY A 93 -7.80 -3.52 -6.68
N PRO A 94 -8.00 -3.82 -7.98
CA PRO A 94 -8.86 -3.03 -8.84
C PRO A 94 -10.35 -3.19 -8.53
N LEU A 95 -11.13 -2.14 -8.80
CA LEU A 95 -12.59 -2.14 -8.68
C LEU A 95 -13.30 -3.30 -9.39
N SER A 96 -12.71 -3.82 -10.48
CA SER A 96 -13.27 -4.94 -11.25
C SER A 96 -13.12 -6.28 -10.54
N GLN A 97 -12.11 -6.44 -9.68
CA GLN A 97 -11.82 -7.68 -8.95
C GLN A 97 -11.11 -7.35 -7.62
N PRO A 98 -11.79 -6.72 -6.66
CA PRO A 98 -11.19 -6.44 -5.37
C PRO A 98 -10.92 -7.72 -4.59
N LEU A 99 -9.72 -7.84 -4.05
CA LEU A 99 -9.33 -8.95 -3.18
C LEU A 99 -9.65 -8.60 -1.72
N PRO A 100 -10.08 -9.55 -0.89
CA PRO A 100 -10.24 -9.32 0.53
C PRO A 100 -8.88 -9.03 1.17
N MET A 101 -8.84 -8.03 2.04
CA MET A 101 -7.67 -7.67 2.83
C MET A 101 -8.08 -7.57 4.30
N SER A 102 -7.44 -8.37 5.15
CA SER A 102 -7.70 -8.33 6.59
C SER A 102 -7.26 -6.99 7.20
N LEU A 103 -8.09 -6.45 8.09
CA LEU A 103 -7.81 -5.28 8.92
C LEU A 103 -7.68 -5.66 10.41
N ARG A 104 -7.31 -6.90 10.70
CA ARG A 104 -7.08 -7.38 12.06
C ARG A 104 -5.82 -6.75 12.66
N PRO A 105 -5.92 -6.11 13.84
CA PRO A 105 -4.80 -5.45 14.47
C PRO A 105 -3.82 -6.45 15.10
N HIS A 106 -2.52 -6.14 14.99
CA HIS A 106 -1.40 -6.88 15.60
C HIS A 106 -0.45 -5.90 16.31
N ARG A 107 0.24 -6.39 17.33
CA ARG A 107 1.27 -5.62 18.05
C ARG A 107 2.60 -5.60 17.29
N GLY A 108 3.00 -6.72 16.71
CA GLY A 108 4.23 -6.89 15.93
C GLY A 108 3.97 -6.81 14.43
N TRP A 109 4.88 -6.17 13.71
CA TRP A 109 4.77 -6.11 12.25
C TRP A 109 4.94 -7.49 11.62
N GLY A 110 5.89 -8.29 12.11
CA GLY A 110 6.19 -9.60 11.56
C GLY A 110 4.99 -10.54 11.57
N ASP A 111 4.28 -10.65 12.72
CA ASP A 111 3.06 -11.45 12.84
C ASP A 111 1.97 -10.95 11.88
N PHE A 112 1.75 -9.63 11.86
CA PHE A 112 0.80 -9.00 10.94
C PHE A 112 1.12 -9.34 9.47
N PHE A 113 2.37 -9.13 9.06
CA PHE A 113 2.73 -9.32 7.66
C PHE A 113 2.66 -10.78 7.23
N ALA A 114 3.10 -11.70 8.09
CA ALA A 114 3.01 -13.14 7.84
C ALA A 114 1.57 -13.64 7.76
N ASP A 115 0.73 -13.30 8.76
CA ASP A 115 -0.58 -13.91 8.94
C ASP A 115 -1.70 -13.21 8.17
N GLU A 116 -1.61 -11.89 7.98
CA GLU A 116 -2.66 -11.11 7.34
C GLU A 116 -2.32 -10.69 5.90
N ARG A 117 -1.08 -10.86 5.48
CA ARG A 117 -0.62 -10.47 4.13
C ARG A 117 -0.06 -11.64 3.35
N LEU A 118 1.04 -12.27 3.83
CA LEU A 118 1.73 -13.29 3.04
C LEU A 118 0.93 -14.59 2.94
N ALA A 119 0.53 -15.20 4.06
CA ALA A 119 -0.11 -16.51 4.05
C ALA A 119 -1.42 -16.52 3.26
N PRO A 120 -2.40 -15.63 3.51
CA PRO A 120 -3.66 -15.63 2.77
C PRO A 120 -3.48 -15.39 1.27
N MET A 121 -2.57 -14.48 0.90
CA MET A 121 -2.36 -14.14 -0.51
C MET A 121 -1.58 -15.23 -1.24
N ALA A 122 -0.62 -15.90 -0.56
CA ALA A 122 0.09 -17.04 -1.10
C ALA A 122 -0.84 -18.25 -1.32
N ASP A 123 -1.83 -18.46 -0.45
CA ASP A 123 -2.86 -19.49 -0.65
C ASP A 123 -3.71 -19.22 -1.88
N LEU A 124 -4.15 -17.97 -2.09
CA LEU A 124 -4.88 -17.57 -3.29
C LEU A 124 -4.02 -17.71 -4.56
N ALA A 125 -2.73 -17.41 -4.47
CA ALA A 125 -1.79 -17.50 -5.59
C ALA A 125 -1.29 -18.94 -5.86
N ALA A 126 -1.47 -19.87 -4.94
CA ALA A 126 -0.87 -21.21 -4.95
C ALA A 126 -0.99 -21.97 -6.29
N PRO A 127 -2.14 -21.94 -7.03
CA PRO A 127 -2.25 -22.64 -8.32
C PRO A 127 -1.32 -22.12 -9.42
N ARG A 128 -0.71 -20.94 -9.22
CA ARG A 128 0.14 -20.24 -10.18
C ARG A 128 1.60 -20.12 -9.73
N LEU A 129 1.93 -20.64 -8.54
CA LEU A 129 3.27 -20.61 -7.97
C LEU A 129 3.95 -21.98 -8.09
N SER A 130 5.27 -21.97 -8.33
CA SER A 130 6.06 -23.20 -8.21
C SER A 130 6.21 -23.62 -6.73
N THR A 131 6.48 -24.90 -6.52
CA THR A 131 6.77 -25.43 -5.16
C THR A 131 7.94 -24.67 -4.50
N SER A 132 8.97 -24.34 -5.26
CA SER A 132 10.14 -23.60 -4.73
C SER A 132 9.79 -22.15 -4.37
N THR A 133 8.93 -21.48 -5.15
CA THR A 133 8.44 -20.12 -4.82
C THR A 133 7.59 -20.16 -3.55
N ARG A 134 6.68 -21.15 -3.43
CA ARG A 134 5.86 -21.30 -2.23
C ARG A 134 6.73 -21.53 -1.00
N ALA A 135 7.69 -22.45 -1.06
CA ALA A 135 8.61 -22.73 0.04
C ALA A 135 9.42 -21.51 0.46
N ALA A 136 9.87 -20.69 -0.50
CA ALA A 136 10.57 -19.43 -0.19
C ALA A 136 9.66 -18.44 0.54
N ILE A 137 8.40 -18.27 0.12
CA ILE A 137 7.42 -17.40 0.79
C ILE A 137 7.13 -17.90 2.21
N ASP A 138 6.92 -19.23 2.39
CA ASP A 138 6.68 -19.84 3.70
C ASP A 138 7.88 -19.60 4.65
N SER A 139 9.11 -19.67 4.12
CA SER A 139 10.34 -19.35 4.88
C SER A 139 10.40 -17.88 5.28
N VAL A 140 10.03 -16.94 4.39
CA VAL A 140 9.94 -15.51 4.73
C VAL A 140 8.89 -15.29 5.81
N ALA A 141 7.70 -15.89 5.69
CA ALA A 141 6.63 -15.77 6.69
C ALA A 141 7.07 -16.33 8.05
N ALA A 142 7.82 -17.44 8.08
CA ALA A 142 8.37 -17.97 9.31
C ALA A 142 9.37 -17.02 9.98
N ARG A 143 10.26 -16.37 9.21
CA ARG A 143 11.20 -15.36 9.71
C ARG A 143 10.46 -14.11 10.22
N CYS A 144 9.40 -13.67 9.53
CA CYS A 144 8.55 -12.58 10.02
C CYS A 144 7.99 -12.90 11.40
N ARG A 145 7.39 -14.10 11.60
CA ARG A 145 6.85 -14.51 12.91
C ARG A 145 7.93 -14.67 13.99
N ALA A 146 9.16 -14.98 13.59
CA ALA A 146 10.30 -15.03 14.52
C ALA A 146 10.81 -13.63 14.93
N GLY A 147 10.31 -12.55 14.31
CA GLY A 147 10.74 -11.18 14.57
C GLY A 147 12.06 -10.79 13.89
N ASP A 148 12.57 -11.60 12.96
CA ASP A 148 13.86 -11.35 12.29
C ASP A 148 13.92 -10.00 11.55
N PHE A 149 12.75 -9.46 11.17
CA PHE A 149 12.61 -8.20 10.43
C PHE A 149 12.01 -7.07 11.28
N ASP A 150 11.75 -7.30 12.56
CA ASP A 150 11.25 -6.28 13.47
C ASP A 150 12.35 -5.25 13.76
N ASP A 151 11.99 -3.98 13.70
CA ASP A 151 12.96 -2.89 13.74
C ASP A 151 12.55 -1.73 14.68
N ASP A 152 11.66 -1.96 15.62
CA ASP A 152 11.11 -0.99 16.59
C ASP A 152 10.34 0.19 15.94
N ASP A 153 10.00 0.12 14.64
CA ASP A 153 9.17 1.14 14.03
C ASP A 153 7.71 1.01 14.51
N GLN A 154 7.06 2.16 14.64
CA GLN A 154 5.66 2.19 15.06
C GLN A 154 4.74 2.01 13.84
N PRO A 155 3.49 1.52 14.03
CA PRO A 155 2.53 1.42 12.95
C PRO A 155 2.35 2.77 12.25
N ALA A 156 2.73 2.84 10.98
CA ALA A 156 2.58 4.01 10.13
C ALA A 156 1.19 4.02 9.48
N ARG A 157 0.67 5.20 9.18
CA ARG A 157 -0.56 5.40 8.42
C ARG A 157 -0.25 5.23 6.94
N LEU A 158 -0.54 4.06 6.36
CA LEU A 158 -0.21 3.74 4.98
C LEU A 158 -1.34 4.05 4.01
N HIS A 159 -0.96 4.42 2.79
CA HIS A 159 -1.83 4.33 1.62
C HIS A 159 -2.16 2.86 1.31
N GLY A 160 -1.19 1.97 1.40
CA GLY A 160 -1.32 0.52 1.30
C GLY A 160 -1.35 -0.05 -0.13
N ASP A 161 -1.58 0.80 -1.14
CA ASP A 161 -1.48 0.48 -2.58
C ASP A 161 -0.80 1.64 -3.32
N LEU A 162 0.37 2.07 -2.83
CA LEU A 162 1.05 3.27 -3.32
C LEU A 162 1.99 2.96 -4.50
N TRP A 163 1.44 2.80 -5.68
CA TRP A 163 2.18 2.74 -6.94
C TRP A 163 1.92 4.00 -7.77
N SER A 164 2.69 4.20 -8.84
CA SER A 164 2.62 5.42 -9.64
C SER A 164 1.24 5.69 -10.26
N GLY A 165 0.42 4.65 -10.50
CA GLY A 165 -0.95 4.79 -11.01
C GLY A 165 -1.94 5.38 -10.01
N ASN A 166 -1.63 5.31 -8.71
CA ASN A 166 -2.45 5.89 -7.64
C ASN A 166 -1.95 7.29 -7.20
N MET A 167 -1.03 7.88 -8.00
CA MET A 167 -0.49 9.23 -7.82
C MET A 167 -0.93 10.12 -8.97
N MET A 168 -1.86 11.03 -8.72
CA MET A 168 -2.28 12.02 -9.70
C MET A 168 -1.42 13.28 -9.57
N TRP A 169 -0.67 13.60 -10.63
CA TRP A 169 0.11 14.83 -10.70
C TRP A 169 -0.79 15.99 -11.11
N THR A 170 -0.90 16.99 -10.27
CA THR A 170 -1.76 18.16 -10.47
C THR A 170 -0.95 19.46 -10.38
N PRO A 171 -1.49 20.62 -10.78
CA PRO A 171 -0.81 21.91 -10.59
C PRO A 171 -0.43 22.20 -9.13
N ASP A 172 -1.19 21.65 -8.18
CA ASP A 172 -0.98 21.86 -6.74
C ASP A 172 -0.09 20.77 -6.10
N GLY A 173 0.46 19.84 -6.89
CA GLY A 173 1.30 18.74 -6.44
C GLY A 173 0.69 17.37 -6.67
N VAL A 174 1.18 16.37 -5.94
CA VAL A 174 0.67 14.98 -6.04
C VAL A 174 -0.55 14.80 -5.16
N VAL A 175 -1.60 14.20 -5.72
CA VAL A 175 -2.85 13.82 -5.03
C VAL A 175 -3.02 12.32 -5.10
N LEU A 176 -3.24 11.66 -3.97
CA LEU A 176 -3.43 10.22 -3.85
C LEU A 176 -4.88 9.81 -4.12
N ILE A 177 -5.04 8.66 -4.78
CA ILE A 177 -6.33 8.03 -5.09
C ILE A 177 -6.26 6.54 -4.77
N ASP A 178 -7.40 5.86 -4.66
CA ASP A 178 -7.53 4.40 -4.59
C ASP A 178 -6.73 3.73 -3.46
N PRO A 179 -6.81 4.20 -2.20
CA PRO A 179 -6.04 3.62 -1.12
C PRO A 179 -6.59 2.26 -0.67
N ALA A 180 -5.71 1.37 -0.26
CA ALA A 180 -5.95 0.22 0.59
C ALA A 180 -5.48 0.52 2.02
N ALA A 181 -6.00 1.58 2.63
CA ALA A 181 -5.44 2.24 3.80
C ALA A 181 -5.49 1.36 5.05
N HIS A 182 -4.36 1.24 5.74
CA HIS A 182 -4.23 0.50 6.99
C HIS A 182 -2.95 0.89 7.75
N GLY A 183 -2.86 0.48 9.00
CA GLY A 183 -1.62 0.58 9.77
C GLY A 183 -0.59 -0.44 9.30
N GLY A 184 0.62 -0.01 8.97
CA GLY A 184 1.66 -0.92 8.50
C GLY A 184 3.06 -0.36 8.68
N HIS A 185 4.05 -1.02 8.09
CA HIS A 185 5.42 -0.54 8.08
C HIS A 185 5.63 0.48 6.97
N ARG A 186 6.21 1.64 7.26
CA ARG A 186 6.38 2.74 6.30
C ARG A 186 7.14 2.36 5.03
N GLU A 187 8.07 1.41 5.10
CA GLU A 187 8.81 0.92 3.95
C GLU A 187 7.91 0.24 2.91
N THR A 188 6.70 -0.21 3.29
CA THR A 188 5.75 -0.85 2.37
C THR A 188 5.32 0.09 1.25
N ASP A 189 4.89 1.30 1.57
CA ASP A 189 4.51 2.29 0.55
C ASP A 189 5.72 2.72 -0.30
N LEU A 190 6.90 2.89 0.31
CA LEU A 190 8.12 3.24 -0.42
C LEU A 190 8.60 2.12 -1.35
N ALA A 191 8.45 0.86 -0.94
CA ALA A 191 8.77 -0.30 -1.75
C ALA A 191 7.78 -0.48 -2.91
N MET A 192 6.50 -0.16 -2.68
CA MET A 192 5.47 -0.23 -3.70
C MET A 192 5.71 0.80 -4.81
N LEU A 193 6.15 2.03 -4.48
CA LEU A 193 6.56 3.04 -5.46
C LEU A 193 7.70 2.55 -6.37
N ALA A 194 8.62 1.73 -5.86
CA ALA A 194 9.73 1.18 -6.63
C ALA A 194 9.32 0.00 -7.54
N LEU A 195 8.17 -0.64 -7.29
CA LEU A 195 7.81 -1.93 -7.88
C LEU A 195 7.59 -1.86 -9.40
N PHE A 196 6.84 -0.86 -9.86
CA PHE A 196 6.46 -0.70 -11.26
C PHE A 196 7.07 0.55 -11.91
N GLY A 197 8.01 1.15 -11.23
CA GLY A 197 8.58 2.44 -11.63
C GLY A 197 7.70 3.62 -11.25
N CYS A 198 8.34 4.68 -10.77
CA CYS A 198 7.67 5.91 -10.39
C CYS A 198 8.48 7.10 -10.92
N PRO A 199 7.86 8.07 -11.62
CA PRO A 199 8.55 9.27 -12.05
C PRO A 199 9.19 9.98 -10.85
N HIS A 200 10.46 10.34 -11.00
CA HIS A 200 11.24 11.05 -9.97
C HIS A 200 11.32 10.34 -8.61
N TYR A 201 11.29 8.98 -8.58
CA TYR A 201 11.34 8.18 -7.35
C TYR A 201 12.40 8.64 -6.35
N GLU A 202 13.63 8.90 -6.81
CA GLU A 202 14.72 9.34 -5.91
C GLU A 202 14.46 10.75 -5.33
N ALA A 203 13.69 11.60 -6.00
CA ALA A 203 13.28 12.88 -5.43
C ALA A 203 12.22 12.68 -4.34
N ILE A 204 11.29 11.73 -4.52
CA ILE A 204 10.33 11.34 -3.47
C ILE A 204 11.08 10.85 -2.23
N ILE A 205 12.04 9.92 -2.42
CA ILE A 205 12.84 9.38 -1.32
C ILE A 205 13.66 10.47 -0.63
N ALA A 206 14.27 11.39 -1.38
CA ALA A 206 15.02 12.50 -0.79
C ALA A 206 14.12 13.43 0.04
N GLY A 207 12.92 13.74 -0.47
CA GLY A 207 11.92 14.51 0.26
C GLY A 207 11.46 13.81 1.54
N TYR A 208 11.17 12.51 1.45
CA TYR A 208 10.78 11.68 2.59
C TYR A 208 11.85 11.69 3.68
N GLN A 209 13.11 11.42 3.31
CA GLN A 209 14.25 11.38 4.25
C GLN A 209 14.56 12.73 4.88
N ARG A 210 14.13 13.84 4.29
CA ARG A 210 14.28 15.17 4.88
C ARG A 210 13.42 15.33 6.15
N VAL A 211 12.31 14.61 6.25
CA VAL A 211 11.38 14.62 7.40
C VAL A 211 11.64 13.41 8.30
N ARG A 212 11.73 12.21 7.70
CA ARG A 212 11.94 10.95 8.42
C ARG A 212 13.06 10.15 7.78
N ALA A 213 14.19 10.06 8.46
CA ALA A 213 15.31 9.22 8.02
C ALA A 213 14.88 7.75 7.94
N GLN A 214 15.30 7.07 6.86
CA GLN A 214 15.12 5.63 6.75
C GLN A 214 16.14 4.90 7.60
N LYS A 215 15.76 3.72 8.12
CA LYS A 215 16.69 2.86 8.85
C LYS A 215 17.77 2.31 7.92
N PRO A 216 18.99 2.05 8.43
CA PRO A 216 20.06 1.43 7.64
C PRO A 216 19.56 0.14 6.97
N GLY A 217 19.94 -0.08 5.73
CA GLY A 217 19.61 -1.29 4.98
C GLY A 217 18.17 -1.34 4.43
N TRP A 218 17.34 -0.31 4.56
CA TRP A 218 15.95 -0.31 4.09
C TRP A 218 15.82 -0.70 2.60
N ARG A 219 16.76 -0.31 1.75
CA ARG A 219 16.74 -0.70 0.33
C ARG A 219 16.90 -2.22 0.12
N ASN A 220 17.56 -2.92 1.04
CA ASN A 220 17.68 -4.37 0.98
C ASN A 220 16.36 -5.07 1.35
N ARG A 221 15.48 -4.38 2.11
CA ARG A 221 14.15 -4.88 2.50
C ARG A 221 13.06 -4.57 1.48
N ILE A 222 13.35 -3.87 0.39
CA ILE A 222 12.35 -3.56 -0.67
C ILE A 222 11.67 -4.84 -1.15
N GLY A 223 12.43 -5.91 -1.46
CA GLY A 223 11.86 -7.18 -1.89
C GLY A 223 10.92 -7.81 -0.88
N LEU A 224 11.21 -7.71 0.42
CA LEU A 224 10.34 -8.18 1.49
C LEU A 224 8.96 -7.47 1.44
N HIS A 225 8.95 -6.15 1.39
CA HIS A 225 7.72 -5.35 1.36
C HIS A 225 6.95 -5.47 0.03
N GLN A 226 7.61 -5.85 -1.06
CA GLN A 226 6.97 -6.09 -2.36
C GLN A 226 6.28 -7.45 -2.47
N LEU A 227 6.49 -8.39 -1.54
CA LEU A 227 5.93 -9.75 -1.64
C LEU A 227 4.41 -9.76 -1.68
N PHE A 228 3.74 -9.00 -0.81
CA PHE A 228 2.28 -8.96 -0.78
C PHE A 228 1.68 -8.42 -2.10
N PRO A 229 2.07 -7.24 -2.61
CA PRO A 229 1.54 -6.77 -3.88
C PRO A 229 1.91 -7.68 -5.07
N LEU A 230 3.09 -8.30 -5.09
CA LEU A 230 3.46 -9.26 -6.13
C LEU A 230 2.58 -10.50 -6.11
N LEU A 231 2.30 -11.07 -4.93
CA LEU A 231 1.36 -12.18 -4.77
C LEU A 231 -0.04 -11.79 -5.23
N ALA A 232 -0.52 -10.60 -4.87
CA ALA A 232 -1.80 -10.08 -5.35
C ALA A 232 -1.82 -9.97 -6.89
N HIS A 233 -0.71 -9.54 -7.51
CA HIS A 233 -0.60 -9.50 -8.96
C HIS A 233 -0.61 -10.90 -9.61
N VAL A 234 -0.01 -11.91 -8.96
CA VAL A 234 -0.16 -13.31 -9.42
C VAL A 234 -1.63 -13.75 -9.39
N VAL A 235 -2.37 -13.37 -8.34
CA VAL A 235 -3.81 -13.70 -8.23
C VAL A 235 -4.64 -12.97 -9.29
N LEU A 236 -4.40 -11.69 -9.51
CA LEU A 236 -5.19 -10.84 -10.40
C LEU A 236 -4.84 -11.03 -11.87
N PHE A 237 -3.56 -11.13 -12.20
CA PHE A 237 -3.05 -11.02 -13.57
C PHE A 237 -2.33 -12.28 -14.07
N GLY A 238 -2.18 -13.29 -13.22
CA GLY A 238 -1.66 -14.59 -13.64
C GLY A 238 -0.16 -14.79 -13.35
N SER A 239 0.37 -15.92 -13.86
CA SER A 239 1.73 -16.42 -13.56
C SER A 239 2.87 -15.54 -14.08
N GLY A 240 2.58 -14.51 -14.88
CA GLY A 240 3.61 -13.57 -15.36
C GLY A 240 4.39 -12.88 -14.24
N TYR A 241 3.80 -12.75 -13.04
CA TYR A 241 4.44 -12.18 -11.86
C TYR A 241 5.11 -13.21 -10.94
N ALA A 242 4.97 -14.52 -11.23
CA ALA A 242 5.48 -15.57 -10.34
C ALA A 242 7.01 -15.56 -10.20
N GLN A 243 7.76 -15.28 -11.28
CA GLN A 243 9.21 -15.19 -11.22
C GLN A 243 9.66 -14.00 -10.38
N GLN A 244 9.06 -12.83 -10.57
CA GLN A 244 9.39 -11.63 -9.77
C GLN A 244 9.04 -11.84 -8.28
N THR A 245 7.95 -12.55 -7.99
CA THR A 245 7.59 -12.97 -6.62
C THR A 245 8.66 -13.89 -6.03
N HIS A 246 9.16 -14.86 -6.80
CA HIS A 246 10.24 -15.75 -6.37
C HIS A 246 11.51 -14.96 -6.04
N ASP A 247 11.91 -14.05 -6.92
CA ASP A 247 13.13 -13.24 -6.77
C ASP A 247 13.03 -12.32 -5.54
N ALA A 248 11.86 -11.72 -5.31
CA ALA A 248 11.58 -10.91 -4.12
C ALA A 248 11.69 -11.73 -2.83
N ALA A 249 11.14 -12.96 -2.81
CA ALA A 249 11.26 -13.86 -1.66
C ALA A 249 12.72 -14.27 -1.41
N ARG A 250 13.48 -14.57 -2.46
CA ARG A 250 14.90 -14.88 -2.35
C ARG A 250 15.72 -13.70 -1.82
N THR A 251 15.42 -12.50 -2.28
CA THR A 251 16.06 -11.27 -1.78
C THR A 251 15.75 -11.04 -0.30
N ALA A 252 14.49 -11.23 0.10
CA ALA A 252 14.07 -11.11 1.51
C ALA A 252 14.77 -12.13 2.42
N LEU A 253 15.07 -13.34 1.94
CA LEU A 253 15.79 -14.36 2.70
C LEU A 253 17.29 -14.08 2.83
N ALA A 254 17.83 -13.19 2.02
CA ALA A 254 19.25 -12.81 2.03
C ALA A 254 19.57 -11.59 2.94
N VAL A 255 18.53 -10.97 3.53
CA VAL A 255 18.67 -9.80 4.44
C VAL A 255 18.99 -10.19 5.87
#